data_547d97df910d363cb03441183b1ada79
#
_entry.id   547d97df910d363cb03441183b1ada79
#
_cell.length_a   1.000
_cell.length_b   1.000
_cell.length_c   1.000
_cell.angle_alpha   90.00
_cell.angle_beta   90.00
_cell.angle_gamma   90.00
#
_symmetry.space_group_name_H-M   'P 1'
#
loop_
_entity.id
_entity.type
_entity.pdbx_description
1 polymer ?
#
loop_
_entity_poly.entity_id
_entity_poly.type
_entity_poly.pdbx_seq_one_letter_code
_entity_poly.pdbx_strand_id
1 'polypeptide(L)'
;MPPVNPPPNRLDAVKPMFSARAALLMLVAAIGGALAAAIVLPLWAPTLSESLLGPEPKAYWYLARSAGLAGYLLLWFSVAFGLLISNRLARAWPGGPAAVDLHQFASLVGIAYGLFHALILLGDRYLSYTLWQLVIPFGSADYRRVEVALGQIGFYLMAAVTLSFYVRQRIGYRAWRLLHYASFAVYSLVLAHGILAGTDASALPVQVMYIGTGAIVLFLTFYRILTAMNRPRPAARETA
;
A
#
# COMPACT_ATOMS: atom_id res chain seq x y z
N MET A 1 6.97 -42.89 22.16
CA MET A 1 6.34 -42.34 20.96
C MET A 1 7.17 -41.14 20.53
N PRO A 2 7.65 -41.03 19.29
CA PRO A 2 8.31 -39.83 18.84
C PRO A 2 7.30 -38.69 18.80
N PRO A 3 7.72 -37.44 19.09
CA PRO A 3 6.82 -36.28 19.07
C PRO A 3 6.21 -36.11 17.68
N VAL A 4 4.87 -36.14 17.61
CA VAL A 4 4.13 -35.84 16.39
C VAL A 4 4.33 -34.35 16.07
N ASN A 5 5.13 -34.07 15.05
CA ASN A 5 5.28 -32.69 14.57
C ASN A 5 3.90 -32.13 14.16
N PRO A 6 3.49 -30.97 14.67
CA PRO A 6 2.24 -30.37 14.26
C PRO A 6 2.26 -30.18 12.73
N PRO A 7 1.11 -30.37 12.04
CA PRO A 7 1.05 -30.20 10.60
C PRO A 7 1.53 -28.80 10.20
N PRO A 8 2.32 -28.67 9.11
CA PRO A 8 2.83 -27.40 8.66
C PRO A 8 1.70 -26.41 8.46
N ASN A 9 1.87 -25.20 8.99
CA ASN A 9 0.88 -24.14 8.87
C ASN A 9 0.67 -23.85 7.38
N ARG A 10 -0.59 -23.78 6.92
CA ARG A 10 -0.92 -23.54 5.50
C ARG A 10 -0.26 -22.29 4.92
N LEU A 11 0.11 -21.31 5.76
CA LEU A 11 0.80 -20.09 5.33
C LEU A 11 2.30 -20.27 5.13
N ASP A 12 2.92 -21.31 5.73
CA ASP A 12 4.32 -21.62 5.46
C ASP A 12 4.50 -22.13 4.02
N ALA A 13 3.42 -22.66 3.43
CA ALA A 13 3.38 -23.08 2.03
C ALA A 13 3.26 -21.91 1.03
N VAL A 14 2.87 -20.71 1.48
CA VAL A 14 2.78 -19.54 0.60
C VAL A 14 4.18 -19.01 0.34
N LYS A 15 4.68 -19.21 -0.88
CA LYS A 15 5.97 -18.66 -1.31
C LYS A 15 5.82 -17.19 -1.66
N PRO A 16 6.85 -16.37 -1.35
CA PRO A 16 6.87 -14.98 -1.84
C PRO A 16 7.00 -14.97 -3.36
N MET A 17 6.21 -14.14 -4.06
CA MET A 17 6.31 -13.92 -5.50
C MET A 17 7.70 -13.40 -5.89
N PHE A 18 8.23 -12.49 -5.07
CA PHE A 18 9.60 -11.99 -5.20
C PHE A 18 10.42 -12.42 -3.99
N SER A 19 11.68 -12.77 -4.21
CA SER A 19 12.61 -12.98 -3.09
C SER A 19 12.80 -11.66 -2.31
N ALA A 20 13.20 -11.75 -1.04
CA ALA A 20 13.48 -10.56 -0.23
C ALA A 20 14.55 -9.65 -0.87
N ARG A 21 15.54 -10.26 -1.56
CA ARG A 21 16.56 -9.52 -2.32
C ARG A 21 15.95 -8.78 -3.50
N ALA A 22 15.08 -9.41 -4.27
CA ALA A 22 14.41 -8.77 -5.41
C ALA A 22 13.50 -7.63 -4.94
N ALA A 23 12.73 -7.81 -3.87
CA ALA A 23 11.91 -6.77 -3.28
C ALA A 23 12.76 -5.57 -2.82
N LEU A 24 13.88 -5.82 -2.15
CA LEU A 24 14.81 -4.77 -1.74
C LEU A 24 15.38 -4.02 -2.94
N LEU A 25 15.82 -4.74 -3.99
CA LEU A 25 16.35 -4.12 -5.21
C LEU A 25 15.28 -3.26 -5.91
N MET A 26 14.03 -3.70 -5.96
CA MET A 26 12.91 -2.90 -6.50
C MET A 26 12.71 -1.60 -5.72
N LEU A 27 12.77 -1.65 -4.39
CA LEU A 27 12.64 -0.46 -3.54
C LEU A 27 13.84 0.49 -3.71
N VAL A 28 15.06 -0.03 -3.76
CA VAL A 28 16.28 0.75 -4.02
C VAL A 28 16.21 1.40 -5.40
N ALA A 29 15.76 0.67 -6.43
CA ALA A 29 15.58 1.21 -7.76
C ALA A 29 14.50 2.31 -7.80
N ALA A 30 13.39 2.13 -7.07
CA ALA A 30 12.34 3.16 -6.95
C ALA A 30 12.87 4.43 -6.27
N ILE A 31 13.62 4.29 -5.17
CA ILE A 31 14.27 5.41 -4.48
C ILE A 31 15.26 6.11 -5.42
N GLY A 32 16.18 5.35 -6.03
CA GLY A 32 17.20 5.89 -6.94
C GLY A 32 16.59 6.58 -8.13
N GLY A 33 15.57 5.99 -8.75
CA GLY A 33 14.83 6.58 -9.87
C GLY A 33 14.11 7.87 -9.50
N ALA A 34 13.43 7.91 -8.33
CA ALA A 34 12.75 9.11 -7.85
C ALA A 34 13.73 10.25 -7.55
N LEU A 35 14.84 9.94 -6.86
CA LEU A 35 15.89 10.93 -6.56
C LEU A 35 16.59 11.42 -7.83
N ALA A 36 16.88 10.51 -8.78
CA ALA A 36 17.44 10.90 -10.07
C ALA A 36 16.48 11.84 -10.83
N ALA A 37 15.18 11.53 -10.86
CA ALA A 37 14.18 12.38 -11.49
C ALA A 37 14.04 13.73 -10.78
N ALA A 38 14.06 13.75 -9.45
CA ALA A 38 13.90 14.99 -8.68
C ALA A 38 15.12 15.92 -8.75
N ILE A 39 16.33 15.35 -8.77
CA ILE A 39 17.60 16.11 -8.66
C ILE A 39 18.29 16.25 -10.01
N VAL A 40 18.39 15.16 -10.78
CA VAL A 40 19.20 15.14 -12.00
C VAL A 40 18.45 15.71 -13.20
N LEU A 41 17.14 15.41 -13.31
CA LEU A 41 16.34 15.88 -14.45
C LEU A 41 16.32 17.41 -14.60
N PRO A 42 16.17 18.22 -13.54
CA PRO A 42 16.26 19.67 -13.65
C PRO A 42 17.61 20.20 -14.12
N LEU A 43 18.69 19.49 -13.80
CA LEU A 43 20.05 19.85 -14.19
C LEU A 43 20.37 19.47 -15.64
N TRP A 44 19.84 18.33 -16.08
CA TRP A 44 20.14 17.74 -17.39
C TRP A 44 19.20 18.21 -18.50
N ALA A 45 17.96 18.48 -18.18
CA ALA A 45 16.93 18.86 -19.15
C ALA A 45 16.02 19.97 -18.55
N PRO A 46 16.57 21.15 -18.24
CA PRO A 46 15.78 22.24 -17.68
C PRO A 46 14.60 22.65 -18.60
N THR A 47 14.84 22.66 -19.91
CA THR A 47 13.83 22.99 -20.92
C THR A 47 12.72 21.92 -21.04
N LEU A 48 12.99 20.67 -20.71
CA LEU A 48 11.98 19.62 -20.73
C LEU A 48 10.92 19.84 -19.66
N SER A 49 11.32 20.25 -18.46
CA SER A 49 10.40 20.59 -17.37
C SER A 49 9.59 21.85 -17.69
N GLU A 50 10.17 22.82 -18.39
CA GLU A 50 9.50 24.04 -18.85
C GLU A 50 8.58 23.80 -20.05
N SER A 51 9.04 23.00 -21.04
CA SER A 51 8.30 22.76 -22.30
C SER A 51 7.08 21.87 -22.14
N LEU A 52 7.09 20.93 -21.19
CA LEU A 52 5.94 20.03 -20.97
C LEU A 52 4.76 20.71 -20.25
N LEU A 53 4.97 21.83 -19.57
CA LEU A 53 3.99 22.36 -18.60
C LEU A 53 3.86 23.89 -18.57
N GLY A 54 4.50 24.61 -19.49
CA GLY A 54 4.44 26.07 -19.56
C GLY A 54 5.41 26.79 -18.60
N PRO A 55 5.22 28.10 -18.34
CA PRO A 55 6.21 28.94 -17.67
C PRO A 55 6.48 28.60 -16.20
N GLU A 56 5.64 27.78 -15.57
CA GLU A 56 5.86 27.26 -14.20
C GLU A 56 6.00 25.76 -14.23
N PRO A 57 7.12 25.19 -13.72
CA PRO A 57 7.37 23.75 -13.75
C PRO A 57 6.47 23.01 -12.76
N LYS A 58 5.26 22.63 -13.17
CA LYS A 58 4.32 21.82 -12.39
C LYS A 58 4.52 20.31 -12.61
N ALA A 59 5.58 19.89 -13.34
CA ALA A 59 5.85 18.50 -13.65
C ALA A 59 5.92 17.61 -12.39
N TYR A 60 6.67 18.05 -11.40
CA TYR A 60 6.84 17.33 -10.14
C TYR A 60 5.52 17.18 -9.37
N TRP A 61 4.71 18.23 -9.37
CA TRP A 61 3.38 18.21 -8.81
C TRP A 61 2.47 17.18 -9.49
N TYR A 62 2.43 17.17 -10.83
CA TYR A 62 1.61 16.21 -11.58
C TYR A 62 2.12 14.78 -11.42
N LEU A 63 3.45 14.56 -11.43
CA LEU A 63 4.05 13.25 -11.18
C LEU A 63 3.73 12.75 -9.78
N ALA A 64 3.84 13.60 -8.76
CA ALA A 64 3.48 13.24 -7.40
C ALA A 64 2.00 12.84 -7.31
N ARG A 65 1.09 13.62 -7.87
CA ARG A 65 -0.35 13.32 -7.86
C ARG A 65 -0.70 12.02 -8.58
N SER A 66 -0.18 11.85 -9.79
CA SER A 66 -0.41 10.64 -10.59
C SER A 66 0.13 9.39 -9.86
N ALA A 67 1.33 9.49 -9.29
CA ALA A 67 1.92 8.41 -8.52
C ALA A 67 1.13 8.12 -7.22
N GLY A 68 0.62 9.14 -6.56
CA GLY A 68 -0.22 9.00 -5.38
C GLY A 68 -1.52 8.27 -5.68
N LEU A 69 -2.23 8.64 -6.76
CA LEU A 69 -3.44 7.95 -7.21
C LEU A 69 -3.17 6.51 -7.63
N ALA A 70 -2.09 6.26 -8.37
CA ALA A 70 -1.69 4.90 -8.76
C ALA A 70 -1.33 4.05 -7.52
N GLY A 71 -0.57 4.60 -6.57
CA GLY A 71 -0.23 3.95 -5.30
C GLY A 71 -1.48 3.62 -4.46
N TYR A 72 -2.44 4.55 -4.40
CA TYR A 72 -3.73 4.31 -3.75
C TYR A 72 -4.51 3.15 -4.38
N LEU A 73 -4.62 3.12 -5.71
CA LEU A 73 -5.31 2.04 -6.43
C LEU A 73 -4.61 0.69 -6.22
N LEU A 74 -3.28 0.66 -6.21
CA LEU A 74 -2.53 -0.57 -5.92
C LEU A 74 -2.76 -1.04 -4.47
N LEU A 75 -2.79 -0.13 -3.50
CA LEU A 75 -3.16 -0.45 -2.13
C LEU A 75 -4.58 -1.00 -2.04
N TRP A 76 -5.53 -0.34 -2.70
CA TRP A 76 -6.91 -0.82 -2.77
C TRP A 76 -7.00 -2.22 -3.39
N PHE A 77 -6.34 -2.48 -4.52
CA PHE A 77 -6.26 -3.81 -5.13
C PHE A 77 -5.70 -4.84 -4.15
N SER A 78 -4.62 -4.50 -3.46
CA SER A 78 -4.04 -5.40 -2.46
C SER A 78 -5.05 -5.74 -1.36
N VAL A 79 -5.74 -4.75 -0.78
CA VAL A 79 -6.74 -4.97 0.27
C VAL A 79 -7.93 -5.78 -0.26
N ALA A 80 -8.43 -5.45 -1.46
CA ALA A 80 -9.53 -6.16 -2.10
C ALA A 80 -9.19 -7.64 -2.34
N PHE A 81 -8.03 -7.94 -2.93
CA PHE A 81 -7.58 -9.33 -3.12
C PHE A 81 -7.35 -10.03 -1.78
N GLY A 82 -6.80 -9.37 -0.77
CA GLY A 82 -6.67 -9.93 0.59
C GLY A 82 -8.03 -10.35 1.17
N LEU A 83 -9.06 -9.54 0.97
CA LEU A 83 -10.44 -9.85 1.37
C LEU A 83 -11.06 -10.97 0.52
N LEU A 84 -10.86 -10.97 -0.80
CA LEU A 84 -11.33 -12.05 -1.68
C LEU A 84 -10.71 -13.40 -1.31
N ILE A 85 -9.41 -13.44 -0.99
CA ILE A 85 -8.69 -14.63 -0.51
C ILE A 85 -9.29 -15.10 0.82
N SER A 86 -9.45 -14.17 1.78
CA SER A 86 -9.99 -14.46 3.11
C SER A 86 -11.43 -14.97 3.06
N ASN A 87 -12.23 -14.46 2.14
CA ASN A 87 -13.62 -14.85 1.90
C ASN A 87 -13.75 -16.11 1.03
N ARG A 88 -12.64 -16.65 0.51
CA ARG A 88 -12.61 -17.77 -0.45
C ARG A 88 -13.27 -17.45 -1.81
N LEU A 89 -13.65 -16.21 -2.07
CA LEU A 89 -14.23 -15.76 -3.34
C LEU A 89 -13.22 -15.84 -4.48
N ALA A 90 -11.94 -15.61 -4.17
CA ALA A 90 -10.84 -15.76 -5.11
C ALA A 90 -10.71 -17.15 -5.75
N ARG A 91 -11.40 -18.17 -5.22
CA ARG A 91 -11.43 -19.51 -5.82
C ARG A 91 -12.20 -19.54 -7.14
N ALA A 92 -13.23 -18.70 -7.26
CA ALA A 92 -14.02 -18.58 -8.47
C ALA A 92 -13.28 -17.82 -9.57
N TRP A 93 -12.61 -16.73 -9.17
CA TRP A 93 -11.82 -15.87 -10.06
C TRP A 93 -10.89 -14.98 -9.24
N PRO A 94 -9.63 -14.82 -9.62
CA PRO A 94 -8.88 -15.41 -10.74
C PRO A 94 -8.26 -16.79 -10.42
N GLY A 95 -8.65 -17.40 -9.30
CA GLY A 95 -8.04 -18.57 -8.69
C GLY A 95 -7.19 -18.21 -7.48
N GLY A 96 -7.12 -19.12 -6.50
CA GLY A 96 -6.43 -18.87 -5.23
C GLY A 96 -4.96 -18.46 -5.37
N PRO A 97 -4.12 -19.20 -6.14
CA PRO A 97 -2.71 -18.84 -6.35
C PRO A 97 -2.54 -17.48 -7.03
N ALA A 98 -3.26 -17.23 -8.13
CA ALA A 98 -3.19 -15.98 -8.86
C ALA A 98 -3.61 -14.78 -8.00
N ALA A 99 -4.63 -14.94 -7.16
CA ALA A 99 -5.06 -13.87 -6.25
C ALA A 99 -3.98 -13.55 -5.19
N VAL A 100 -3.27 -14.55 -4.70
CA VAL A 100 -2.14 -14.35 -3.76
C VAL A 100 -1.01 -13.61 -4.45
N ASP A 101 -0.66 -13.97 -5.67
CA ASP A 101 0.40 -13.31 -6.44
C ASP A 101 0.02 -11.85 -6.76
N LEU A 102 -1.22 -11.59 -7.19
CA LEU A 102 -1.73 -10.24 -7.43
C LEU A 102 -1.73 -9.39 -6.15
N HIS A 103 -2.13 -9.97 -5.01
CA HIS A 103 -2.06 -9.29 -3.72
C HIS A 103 -0.62 -8.90 -3.35
N GLN A 104 0.34 -9.81 -3.50
CA GLN A 104 1.75 -9.55 -3.22
C GLN A 104 2.34 -8.51 -4.18
N PHE A 105 2.06 -8.65 -5.48
CA PHE A 105 2.50 -7.70 -6.51
C PHE A 105 1.98 -6.29 -6.22
N ALA A 106 0.67 -6.13 -6.02
CA ALA A 106 0.06 -4.84 -5.75
C ALA A 106 0.61 -4.20 -4.47
N SER A 107 0.90 -5.00 -3.43
CA SER A 107 1.51 -4.50 -2.19
C SER A 107 2.90 -3.93 -2.41
N LEU A 108 3.77 -4.66 -3.13
CA LEU A 108 5.16 -4.23 -3.36
C LEU A 108 5.25 -3.03 -4.30
N VAL A 109 4.52 -3.10 -5.42
CA VAL A 109 4.49 -1.99 -6.39
C VAL A 109 3.83 -0.76 -5.77
N GLY A 110 2.80 -0.95 -4.93
CA GLY A 110 2.17 0.13 -4.18
C GLY A 110 3.15 0.87 -3.25
N ILE A 111 4.04 0.16 -2.55
CA ILE A 111 5.12 0.79 -1.77
C ILE A 111 6.05 1.59 -2.67
N ALA A 112 6.45 1.03 -3.83
CA ALA A 112 7.33 1.73 -4.76
C ALA A 112 6.70 3.03 -5.28
N TYR A 113 5.41 3.01 -5.62
CA TYR A 113 4.66 4.22 -5.99
C TYR A 113 4.51 5.22 -4.85
N GLY A 114 4.28 4.75 -3.62
CA GLY A 114 4.25 5.59 -2.43
C GLY A 114 5.58 6.29 -2.16
N LEU A 115 6.70 5.57 -2.32
CA LEU A 115 8.05 6.14 -2.25
C LEU A 115 8.27 7.18 -3.34
N PHE A 116 7.94 6.84 -4.59
CA PHE A 116 8.08 7.77 -5.71
C PHE A 116 7.23 9.01 -5.50
N HIS A 117 5.95 8.84 -5.08
CA HIS A 117 5.03 9.94 -4.77
C HIS A 117 5.64 10.92 -3.76
N ALA A 118 6.23 10.41 -2.68
CA ALA A 118 6.83 11.25 -1.65
C ALA A 118 8.13 11.91 -2.14
N LEU A 119 9.05 11.12 -2.73
CA LEU A 119 10.39 11.59 -3.07
C LEU A 119 10.42 12.55 -4.26
N ILE A 120 9.51 12.40 -5.22
CA ILE A 120 9.44 13.29 -6.38
C ILE A 120 9.08 14.72 -5.99
N LEU A 121 8.43 14.93 -4.83
CA LEU A 121 8.14 16.27 -4.29
C LEU A 121 9.40 17.05 -3.91
N LEU A 122 10.56 16.39 -3.76
CA LEU A 122 11.85 17.08 -3.55
C LEU A 122 12.25 17.95 -4.75
N GLY A 123 11.73 17.63 -5.95
CA GLY A 123 11.93 18.44 -7.15
C GLY A 123 10.94 19.61 -7.28
N ASP A 124 9.88 19.64 -6.48
CA ASP A 124 8.85 20.68 -6.54
C ASP A 124 9.33 21.97 -5.87
N ARG A 125 9.43 23.04 -6.65
CA ARG A 125 9.90 24.33 -6.15
C ARG A 125 8.80 25.15 -5.46
N TYR A 126 7.54 24.82 -5.69
CA TYR A 126 6.41 25.54 -5.08
C TYR A 126 6.23 25.13 -3.63
N LEU A 127 6.22 23.83 -3.33
CA LEU A 127 6.13 23.31 -1.97
C LEU A 127 7.46 23.31 -1.23
N SER A 128 8.59 23.27 -1.97
CA SER A 128 9.96 23.32 -1.45
C SER A 128 10.20 22.35 -0.28
N TYR A 129 9.66 21.11 -0.39
CA TYR A 129 9.82 20.11 0.65
C TYR A 129 11.29 19.73 0.86
N THR A 130 11.68 19.66 2.12
CA THR A 130 12.95 19.07 2.54
C THR A 130 12.76 17.57 2.78
N LEU A 131 13.84 16.80 2.66
CA LEU A 131 13.82 15.37 2.97
C LEU A 131 13.30 15.10 4.39
N TRP A 132 13.64 15.98 5.34
CA TRP A 132 13.19 15.89 6.74
C TRP A 132 11.67 16.00 6.88
N GLN A 133 11.05 16.92 6.18
CA GLN A 133 9.59 17.09 6.16
C GLN A 133 8.87 15.91 5.50
N LEU A 134 9.51 15.22 4.56
CA LEU A 134 8.95 14.01 3.95
C LEU A 134 9.06 12.79 4.87
N VAL A 135 10.10 12.71 5.68
CA VAL A 135 10.36 11.53 6.53
C VAL A 135 9.67 11.64 7.88
N ILE A 136 9.59 12.85 8.47
CA ILE A 136 9.02 12.99 9.82
C ILE A 136 7.53 13.36 9.73
N PRO A 137 6.64 12.52 10.29
CA PRO A 137 5.23 12.87 10.42
C PRO A 137 5.06 14.19 11.17
N PHE A 138 4.16 15.02 10.68
CA PHE A 138 3.94 16.38 11.18
C PHE A 138 5.11 17.36 10.96
N GLY A 139 6.15 16.98 10.21
CA GLY A 139 7.29 17.85 9.89
C GLY A 139 6.97 18.95 8.88
N SER A 140 5.91 18.82 8.08
CA SER A 140 5.42 19.87 7.19
C SER A 140 4.81 21.01 7.99
N ALA A 141 5.29 22.24 7.78
CA ALA A 141 4.77 23.44 8.45
C ALA A 141 3.71 24.17 7.61
N ASP A 142 3.89 24.15 6.29
CA ASP A 142 3.23 25.09 5.39
C ASP A 142 2.04 24.51 4.61
N TYR A 143 1.97 23.18 4.45
CA TYR A 143 0.92 22.53 3.67
C TYR A 143 0.26 21.39 4.46
N ARG A 144 -1.02 21.56 4.81
CA ARG A 144 -1.93 20.51 5.34
C ARG A 144 -1.23 19.49 6.24
N ARG A 145 -0.62 19.98 7.31
CA ARG A 145 0.29 19.25 8.20
C ARG A 145 -0.26 17.90 8.70
N VAL A 146 -1.52 17.88 9.13
CA VAL A 146 -2.17 16.68 9.67
C VAL A 146 -2.47 15.69 8.55
N GLU A 147 -3.00 16.18 7.45
CA GLU A 147 -3.40 15.36 6.31
C GLU A 147 -2.19 14.71 5.63
N VAL A 148 -1.07 15.43 5.55
CA VAL A 148 0.20 14.88 5.06
C VAL A 148 0.73 13.82 6.04
N ALA A 149 0.66 14.07 7.34
CA ALA A 149 1.09 13.11 8.36
C ALA A 149 0.29 11.80 8.31
N LEU A 150 -1.02 11.84 7.97
CA LEU A 150 -1.82 10.63 7.75
C LEU A 150 -1.23 9.76 6.64
N GLY A 151 -0.80 10.39 5.53
CA GLY A 151 -0.14 9.68 4.42
C GLY A 151 1.19 9.06 4.84
N GLN A 152 2.02 9.80 5.57
CA GLN A 152 3.31 9.34 6.06
C GLN A 152 3.16 8.15 7.02
N ILE A 153 2.27 8.24 8.01
CA ILE A 153 1.98 7.15 8.96
C ILE A 153 1.41 5.94 8.20
N GLY A 154 0.47 6.18 7.29
CA GLY A 154 -0.09 5.14 6.42
C GLY A 154 0.98 4.41 5.62
N PHE A 155 1.93 5.16 5.04
CA PHE A 155 3.05 4.60 4.30
C PHE A 155 3.98 3.73 5.17
N TYR A 156 4.34 4.21 6.37
CA TYR A 156 5.19 3.44 7.29
C TYR A 156 4.52 2.15 7.75
N LEU A 157 3.23 2.21 8.07
CA LEU A 157 2.46 1.02 8.41
C LEU A 157 2.35 0.06 7.21
N MET A 158 2.13 0.57 5.99
CA MET A 158 2.10 -0.23 4.77
C MET A 158 3.43 -0.95 4.55
N ALA A 159 4.55 -0.26 4.70
CA ALA A 159 5.88 -0.85 4.61
C ALA A 159 6.08 -1.94 5.67
N ALA A 160 5.73 -1.66 6.93
CA ALA A 160 5.82 -2.62 8.03
C ALA A 160 4.97 -3.87 7.77
N VAL A 161 3.71 -3.72 7.36
CA VAL A 161 2.80 -4.84 7.04
C VAL A 161 3.35 -5.67 5.88
N THR A 162 3.74 -5.03 4.78
CA THR A 162 4.20 -5.73 3.57
C THR A 162 5.54 -6.44 3.80
N LEU A 163 6.51 -5.75 4.39
CA LEU A 163 7.83 -6.33 4.65
C LEU A 163 7.83 -7.41 5.74
N SER A 164 6.86 -7.36 6.68
CA SER A 164 6.70 -8.39 7.70
C SER A 164 6.46 -9.78 7.11
N PHE A 165 5.94 -9.87 5.89
CA PHE A 165 5.74 -11.13 5.19
C PHE A 165 7.05 -11.92 5.02
N TYR A 166 8.17 -11.24 4.79
CA TYR A 166 9.48 -11.87 4.62
C TYR A 166 10.10 -12.38 5.92
N VAL A 167 9.65 -11.85 7.05
CA VAL A 167 10.13 -12.24 8.39
C VAL A 167 9.07 -13.00 9.21
N ARG A 168 7.92 -13.33 8.61
CA ARG A 168 6.78 -13.95 9.30
C ARG A 168 7.12 -15.24 10.03
N GLN A 169 8.07 -16.04 9.51
CA GLN A 169 8.51 -17.28 10.18
C GLN A 169 9.31 -16.98 11.46
N ARG A 170 10.03 -15.84 11.52
CA ARG A 170 10.79 -15.42 12.71
C ARG A 170 9.90 -14.83 13.79
N ILE A 171 8.94 -13.99 13.43
CA ILE A 171 8.03 -13.32 14.38
C ILE A 171 6.86 -14.23 14.81
N GLY A 172 6.63 -15.32 14.11
CA GLY A 172 5.54 -16.25 14.34
C GLY A 172 4.21 -15.81 13.71
N TYR A 173 3.38 -16.82 13.41
CA TYR A 173 2.13 -16.59 12.67
C TYR A 173 1.13 -15.70 13.38
N ARG A 174 1.01 -15.80 14.72
CA ARG A 174 0.04 -15.00 15.49
C ARG A 174 0.39 -13.53 15.44
N ALA A 175 1.65 -13.19 15.68
CA ALA A 175 2.14 -11.81 15.66
C ALA A 175 2.06 -11.21 14.25
N TRP A 176 2.48 -11.98 13.23
CA TRP A 176 2.35 -11.55 11.84
C TRP A 176 0.89 -11.28 11.44
N ARG A 177 -0.03 -12.16 11.82
CA ARG A 177 -1.45 -11.98 11.52
C ARG A 177 -2.04 -10.75 12.19
N LEU A 178 -1.66 -10.46 13.44
CA LEU A 178 -2.07 -9.25 14.15
C LEU A 178 -1.57 -8.01 13.43
N LEU A 179 -0.29 -7.99 13.08
CA LEU A 179 0.29 -6.89 12.29
C LEU A 179 -0.39 -6.74 10.93
N HIS A 180 -0.73 -7.86 10.28
CA HIS A 180 -1.41 -7.83 8.98
C HIS A 180 -2.80 -7.19 9.05
N TYR A 181 -3.51 -7.27 10.17
CA TYR A 181 -4.78 -6.55 10.35
C TYR A 181 -4.60 -5.01 10.33
N ALA A 182 -3.41 -4.49 10.59
CA ALA A 182 -3.13 -3.07 10.44
C ALA A 182 -3.31 -2.58 8.99
N SER A 183 -3.41 -3.49 8.00
CA SER A 183 -3.74 -3.16 6.61
C SER A 183 -5.05 -2.37 6.46
N PHE A 184 -6.03 -2.58 7.35
CA PHE A 184 -7.25 -1.78 7.38
C PHE A 184 -6.98 -0.33 7.83
N ALA A 185 -6.12 -0.15 8.83
CA ALA A 185 -5.70 1.19 9.27
C ALA A 185 -4.88 1.86 8.16
N VAL A 186 -3.97 1.14 7.49
CA VAL A 186 -3.23 1.64 6.31
C VAL A 186 -4.19 2.17 5.26
N TYR A 187 -5.18 1.35 4.85
CA TYR A 187 -6.16 1.75 3.84
C TYR A 187 -6.93 3.02 4.26
N SER A 188 -7.41 3.07 5.50
CA SER A 188 -8.18 4.21 6.02
C SER A 188 -7.33 5.49 6.07
N LEU A 189 -6.08 5.40 6.52
CA LEU A 189 -5.16 6.54 6.61
C LEU A 189 -4.79 7.09 5.22
N VAL A 190 -4.49 6.19 4.27
CA VAL A 190 -4.13 6.59 2.89
C VAL A 190 -5.35 7.16 2.15
N LEU A 191 -6.55 6.57 2.34
CA LEU A 191 -7.80 7.12 1.81
C LEU A 191 -8.08 8.51 2.38
N ALA A 192 -7.99 8.67 3.70
CA ALA A 192 -8.18 9.97 4.35
C ALA A 192 -7.15 11.00 3.86
N HIS A 193 -5.87 10.61 3.74
CA HIS A 193 -4.84 11.45 3.15
C HIS A 193 -5.21 11.89 1.72
N GLY A 194 -5.62 10.94 0.86
CA GLY A 194 -5.98 11.24 -0.52
C GLY A 194 -7.17 12.20 -0.65
N ILE A 195 -8.19 12.03 0.20
CA ILE A 195 -9.38 12.90 0.21
C ILE A 195 -9.04 14.29 0.78
N LEU A 196 -8.30 14.34 1.89
CA LEU A 196 -8.07 15.58 2.63
C LEU A 196 -6.90 16.39 2.10
N ALA A 197 -5.81 15.75 1.64
CA ALA A 197 -4.64 16.43 1.10
C ALA A 197 -4.65 16.55 -0.44
N GLY A 198 -5.37 15.68 -1.12
CA GLY A 198 -5.40 15.64 -2.58
C GLY A 198 -6.09 16.85 -3.19
N THR A 199 -5.42 17.55 -4.10
CA THR A 199 -6.00 18.68 -4.84
C THR A 199 -7.04 18.25 -5.86
N ASP A 200 -6.99 17.00 -6.33
CA ASP A 200 -7.97 16.42 -7.26
C ASP A 200 -9.18 15.80 -6.57
N ALA A 201 -9.22 15.81 -5.24
CA ALA A 201 -10.29 15.16 -4.48
C ALA A 201 -11.69 15.70 -4.77
N SER A 202 -11.78 16.95 -5.27
CA SER A 202 -13.05 17.56 -5.70
C SER A 202 -13.48 17.18 -7.12
N ALA A 203 -12.60 16.59 -7.92
CA ALA A 203 -12.91 16.17 -9.28
C ALA A 203 -13.82 14.93 -9.26
N LEU A 204 -14.92 14.97 -10.03
CA LEU A 204 -15.92 13.91 -10.07
C LEU A 204 -15.33 12.51 -10.31
N PRO A 205 -14.39 12.27 -11.25
CA PRO A 205 -13.80 10.94 -11.44
C PRO A 205 -13.06 10.43 -10.20
N VAL A 206 -12.38 11.32 -9.47
CA VAL A 206 -11.63 10.98 -8.26
C VAL A 206 -12.58 10.69 -7.08
N GLN A 207 -13.66 11.47 -6.96
CA GLN A 207 -14.72 11.20 -5.97
C GLN A 207 -15.37 9.83 -6.22
N VAL A 208 -15.75 9.53 -7.48
CA VAL A 208 -16.32 8.23 -7.85
C VAL A 208 -15.34 7.09 -7.54
N MET A 209 -14.05 7.30 -7.82
CA MET A 209 -13.00 6.33 -7.49
C MET A 209 -12.94 6.08 -5.96
N TYR A 210 -12.87 7.12 -5.13
CA TYR A 210 -12.80 6.94 -3.67
C TYR A 210 -14.05 6.30 -3.10
N ILE A 211 -15.24 6.74 -3.53
CA ILE A 211 -16.52 6.16 -3.09
C ILE A 211 -16.63 4.70 -3.54
N GLY A 212 -16.35 4.40 -4.80
CA GLY A 212 -16.46 3.04 -5.34
C GLY A 212 -15.48 2.07 -4.68
N THR A 213 -14.22 2.47 -4.52
CA THR A 213 -13.20 1.64 -3.86
C THR A 213 -13.52 1.44 -2.38
N GLY A 214 -13.98 2.49 -1.69
CA GLY A 214 -14.43 2.41 -0.29
C GLY A 214 -15.63 1.49 -0.11
N ALA A 215 -16.63 1.62 -0.97
CA ALA A 215 -17.83 0.76 -0.94
C ALA A 215 -17.49 -0.72 -1.13
N ILE A 216 -16.57 -1.05 -2.06
CA ILE A 216 -16.11 -2.43 -2.30
C ILE A 216 -15.40 -2.99 -1.06
N VAL A 217 -14.48 -2.23 -0.45
CA VAL A 217 -13.77 -2.69 0.76
C VAL A 217 -14.76 -2.88 1.92
N LEU A 218 -15.69 -1.96 2.13
CA LEU A 218 -16.74 -2.09 3.15
C LEU A 218 -17.58 -3.33 2.90
N PHE A 219 -18.09 -3.52 1.68
CA PHE A 219 -18.92 -4.68 1.31
C PHE A 219 -18.17 -6.00 1.61
N LEU A 220 -16.93 -6.14 1.13
CA LEU A 220 -16.12 -7.36 1.34
C LEU A 220 -15.81 -7.60 2.81
N THR A 221 -15.63 -6.52 3.58
CA THR A 221 -15.39 -6.60 5.03
C THR A 221 -16.63 -7.06 5.78
N PHE A 222 -17.80 -6.46 5.50
CA PHE A 222 -19.08 -6.90 6.08
C PHE A 222 -19.40 -8.34 5.70
N TYR A 223 -19.23 -8.71 4.43
CA TYR A 223 -19.38 -10.09 3.98
C TYR A 223 -18.49 -11.04 4.78
N ARG A 224 -17.23 -10.65 5.05
CA ARG A 224 -16.31 -11.43 5.88
C ARG A 224 -16.81 -11.61 7.31
N ILE A 225 -17.30 -10.54 7.92
CA ILE A 225 -17.84 -10.58 9.30
C ILE A 225 -19.04 -11.52 9.37
N LEU A 226 -20.02 -11.34 8.49
CA LEU A 226 -21.24 -12.16 8.45
C LEU A 226 -20.94 -13.64 8.22
N THR A 227 -20.05 -13.97 7.28
CA THR A 227 -19.68 -15.36 7.01
C THR A 227 -18.85 -15.98 8.15
N ALA A 228 -18.12 -15.17 8.93
CA ALA A 228 -17.39 -15.65 10.10
C ALA A 228 -18.35 -15.95 11.27
N MET A 229 -19.37 -15.11 11.46
CA MET A 229 -20.39 -15.29 12.52
C MET A 229 -21.27 -16.52 12.28
N ASN A 230 -21.60 -16.83 11.01
CA ASN A 230 -22.47 -17.93 10.63
C ASN A 230 -21.74 -19.29 10.50
N ARG A 231 -20.46 -19.40 10.87
CA ARG A 231 -19.76 -20.69 10.85
C ARG A 231 -20.25 -21.56 12.00
N PRO A 232 -20.72 -22.82 11.73
CA PRO A 232 -21.06 -23.77 12.79
C PRO A 232 -19.86 -23.94 13.71
N ARG A 233 -20.06 -23.86 15.03
CA ARG A 233 -19.05 -24.25 15.99
C ARG A 233 -18.76 -25.74 15.80
N PRO A 234 -17.47 -26.17 15.74
CA PRO A 234 -17.17 -27.59 15.75
C PRO A 234 -17.87 -28.23 16.96
N ALA A 235 -18.65 -29.28 16.74
CA ALA A 235 -19.20 -30.08 17.83
C ALA A 235 -18.05 -30.48 18.76
N ALA A 236 -18.21 -30.26 20.06
CA ALA A 236 -17.26 -30.75 21.06
C ALA A 236 -17.11 -32.25 20.79
N ARG A 237 -15.88 -32.72 20.53
CA ARG A 237 -15.62 -34.14 20.49
C ARG A 237 -16.00 -34.67 21.88
N GLU A 238 -17.09 -35.41 21.95
CA GLU A 238 -17.39 -36.22 23.12
C GLU A 238 -16.22 -37.17 23.28
N THR A 239 -15.46 -36.94 24.34
CA THR A 239 -14.43 -37.88 24.80
C THR A 239 -15.17 -38.98 25.52
N ALA A 240 -15.43 -40.11 24.80
CA ALA A 240 -15.78 -41.37 25.41
C ALA A 240 -14.51 -42.11 25.80
#